data_e65dd6637046837fa59ebbd8c10bd9fb
#
_entry.id   e65dd6637046837fa59ebbd8c10bd9fb
#
_cell.length_a   1.000
_cell.length_b   1.000
_cell.length_c   1.000
_cell.angle_alpha   90.00
_cell.angle_beta   90.00
_cell.angle_gamma   90.00
#
_symmetry.space_group_name_H-M   'P 1'
#
loop_
_entity.id
_entity.type
_entity.pdbx_description
1 polymer ?
#
loop_
_entity_poly.entity_id
_entity_poly.type
_entity_poly.pdbx_seq_one_letter_code
_entity_poly.pdbx_strand_id
1 'polypeptide(L)'
;MKIIRAIIYTVDLPTKGGGYRRTSGFSPDSNVSTIVQLDTDEGISGYGEVCPLGTHYGRGWGEASVSGANLLAKMIVGEDPMQIEKLNRLWDVKFKEDLYVKAPFDAALWDIAGKAAGRPVCHLLGGRYEGDIPMYRTVHLFKQHEDTPESWARRCQDYRAEGYQHFQLKGAATADATIATIEAVCDILAPGELALCDANGGWSFPDAVRIAAGVRNLPIIIEQPCRTMEECIEFRKRCWNPIKLDEVIETTQDLLRAWNAGAMDYCTIKISRVGGLSKARRMRDICVDLGIGAVPDDTWGSEFVSSALAHFAWSTPTKYRLNATDLTDYVTVVTADGYARGENGYLGFSDAPGLGLTPRMNVLGKPDYVVE
;
A
#
# COMPACT_ATOMS: atom_id res chain seq x y z
N MET A 1 29.76 -0.52 -9.92
CA MET A 1 29.13 0.14 -8.75
C MET A 1 29.07 -0.85 -7.60
N LYS A 2 29.39 -0.41 -6.38
CA LYS A 2 29.27 -1.21 -5.17
C LYS A 2 28.62 -0.40 -4.07
N ILE A 3 27.80 -1.04 -3.26
CA ILE A 3 27.28 -0.46 -2.02
C ILE A 3 28.42 -0.44 -1.00
N ILE A 4 28.78 0.77 -0.55
CA ILE A 4 29.84 0.96 0.43
C ILE A 4 29.31 1.22 1.84
N ARG A 5 28.03 1.61 1.95
CA ARG A 5 27.41 1.93 3.24
C ARG A 5 25.90 1.73 3.19
N ALA A 6 25.36 1.17 4.24
CA ALA A 6 23.91 1.10 4.50
C ALA A 6 23.61 1.82 5.82
N ILE A 7 22.67 2.76 5.78
CA ILE A 7 22.28 3.60 6.90
C ILE A 7 20.79 3.41 7.16
N ILE A 8 20.42 3.28 8.43
CA ILE A 8 19.04 3.02 8.84
C ILE A 8 18.59 4.10 9.81
N TYR A 9 17.45 4.68 9.51
CA TYR A 9 16.79 5.71 10.30
C TYR A 9 15.43 5.25 10.77
N THR A 10 15.02 5.70 11.96
CA THR A 10 13.65 5.56 12.46
C THR A 10 12.99 6.94 12.51
N VAL A 11 11.78 7.02 11.95
CA VAL A 11 10.97 8.24 11.98
C VAL A 11 9.57 7.92 12.45
N ASP A 12 9.09 8.64 13.46
CA ASP A 12 7.68 8.58 13.84
C ASP A 12 6.83 9.37 12.85
N LEU A 13 5.77 8.73 12.36
CA LEU A 13 4.80 9.33 11.46
C LEU A 13 3.46 9.54 12.17
N PRO A 14 3.24 10.71 12.80
CA PRO A 14 1.97 11.02 13.44
C PRO A 14 0.84 11.06 12.43
N THR A 15 -0.27 10.41 12.80
CA THR A 15 -1.47 10.32 11.96
C THR A 15 -2.24 11.65 11.97
N LYS A 16 -2.56 12.17 10.82
CA LYS A 16 -3.35 13.39 10.65
C LYS A 16 -4.73 13.21 11.27
N GLY A 17 -5.11 14.11 12.17
CA GLY A 17 -6.38 14.03 12.88
C GLY A 17 -6.40 13.07 14.09
N GLY A 18 -5.24 12.54 14.53
CA GLY A 18 -5.10 11.78 15.77
C GLY A 18 -5.67 10.36 15.73
N GLY A 19 -5.36 9.63 14.67
CA GLY A 19 -5.82 8.26 14.49
C GLY A 19 -7.28 8.14 14.02
N TYR A 20 -7.66 6.97 13.51
CA TYR A 20 -8.99 6.72 12.99
C TYR A 20 -9.53 5.34 13.39
N ARG A 21 -10.85 5.20 13.39
CA ARG A 21 -11.51 3.94 13.67
C ARG A 21 -11.30 2.94 12.55
N ARG A 22 -10.87 1.74 12.90
CA ARG A 22 -10.84 0.55 12.04
C ARG A 22 -11.90 -0.43 12.47
N THR A 23 -12.22 -1.41 11.64
CA THR A 23 -13.12 -2.53 11.99
C THR A 23 -12.66 -3.24 13.27
N SER A 24 -11.33 -3.31 13.52
CA SER A 24 -10.75 -3.84 14.77
C SER A 24 -10.88 -2.94 15.99
N GLY A 25 -11.35 -1.70 15.85
CA GLY A 25 -11.47 -0.71 16.92
C GLY A 25 -10.18 0.02 17.29
N PHE A 26 -9.02 -0.40 16.83
CA PHE A 26 -7.71 0.20 17.14
C PHE A 26 -7.28 1.24 16.09
N SER A 27 -6.78 2.36 16.59
CA SER A 27 -6.28 3.47 15.75
C SER A 27 -5.05 4.10 16.42
N PRO A 28 -3.83 3.81 15.95
CA PRO A 28 -2.62 4.44 16.48
C PRO A 28 -2.56 5.91 16.10
N ASP A 29 -2.10 6.73 17.04
CA ASP A 29 -1.86 8.17 16.83
C ASP A 29 -0.56 8.41 16.03
N SER A 30 0.34 7.45 15.99
CA SER A 30 1.60 7.47 15.23
C SER A 30 2.02 6.07 14.83
N ASN A 31 2.78 5.96 13.74
CA ASN A 31 3.38 4.71 13.29
C ASN A 31 4.89 4.88 13.12
N VAL A 32 5.65 3.87 13.51
CA VAL A 32 7.12 3.83 13.39
C VAL A 32 7.51 3.46 11.96
N SER A 33 8.21 4.33 11.29
CA SER A 33 8.75 4.12 9.94
C SER A 33 10.25 3.85 9.99
N THR A 34 10.71 2.89 9.16
CA THR A 34 12.12 2.58 8.94
C THR A 34 12.52 3.06 7.56
N ILE A 35 13.51 3.96 7.48
CA ILE A 35 14.07 4.47 6.23
C ILE A 35 15.48 3.90 6.06
N VAL A 36 15.74 3.35 4.89
CA VAL A 36 17.05 2.80 4.48
C VAL A 36 17.67 3.71 3.45
N GLN A 37 18.95 4.07 3.68
CA GLN A 37 19.80 4.73 2.71
C GLN A 37 20.93 3.77 2.33
N LEU A 38 21.19 3.62 1.04
CA LEU A 38 22.31 2.87 0.49
C LEU A 38 23.21 3.81 -0.29
N ASP A 39 24.46 3.94 0.13
CA ASP A 39 25.46 4.74 -0.56
C ASP A 39 26.39 3.86 -1.40
N THR A 40 26.76 4.34 -2.59
CA THR A 40 27.62 3.63 -3.52
C THR A 40 28.99 4.28 -3.69
N ASP A 41 29.98 3.51 -4.15
CA ASP A 41 31.32 3.99 -4.50
C ASP A 41 31.34 4.98 -5.70
N GLU A 42 30.23 5.12 -6.42
CA GLU A 42 30.06 6.10 -7.50
C GLU A 42 29.32 7.38 -7.06
N GLY A 43 29.08 7.54 -5.76
CA GLY A 43 28.45 8.75 -5.19
C GLY A 43 26.94 8.83 -5.37
N ILE A 44 26.31 7.74 -5.79
CA ILE A 44 24.84 7.65 -5.88
C ILE A 44 24.30 7.08 -4.58
N SER A 45 23.33 7.74 -3.98
CA SER A 45 22.59 7.28 -2.82
C SER A 45 21.15 6.94 -3.20
N GLY A 46 20.67 5.76 -2.78
CA GLY A 46 19.28 5.34 -2.91
C GLY A 46 18.57 5.23 -1.58
N TYR A 47 17.27 5.46 -1.61
CA TYR A 47 16.42 5.48 -0.42
C TYR A 47 15.21 4.58 -0.58
N GLY A 48 14.78 3.99 0.52
CA GLY A 48 13.52 3.26 0.60
C GLY A 48 12.97 3.28 2.00
N GLU A 49 11.70 3.06 2.14
CA GLU A 49 10.97 3.14 3.40
C GLU A 49 10.04 1.96 3.58
N VAL A 50 9.81 1.60 4.83
CA VAL A 50 8.72 0.72 5.26
C VAL A 50 8.10 1.25 6.53
N CYS A 51 6.76 1.28 6.58
CA CYS A 51 6.02 1.67 7.77
C CYS A 51 4.89 0.67 8.03
N PRO A 52 5.15 -0.41 8.78
CA PRO A 52 4.11 -1.34 9.21
C PRO A 52 3.11 -0.67 10.15
N LEU A 53 1.84 -1.09 10.08
CA LEU A 53 0.77 -0.54 10.92
C LEU A 53 0.69 -1.18 12.32
N GLY A 54 1.80 -1.66 12.85
CA GLY A 54 1.89 -2.28 14.16
C GLY A 54 1.40 -3.74 14.21
N THR A 55 1.38 -4.29 15.41
CA THR A 55 1.14 -5.73 15.67
C THR A 55 -0.30 -6.22 15.39
N HIS A 56 -1.21 -5.31 15.09
CA HIS A 56 -2.65 -5.59 14.92
C HIS A 56 -3.11 -5.64 13.46
N TYR A 57 -2.23 -5.34 12.49
CA TYR A 57 -2.62 -5.30 11.09
C TYR A 57 -1.99 -6.42 10.24
N GLY A 58 -0.72 -6.72 10.40
CA GLY A 58 0.00 -7.68 9.59
C GLY A 58 1.11 -8.36 10.36
N ARG A 59 2.05 -8.97 9.63
CA ARG A 59 3.18 -9.69 10.24
C ARG A 59 4.34 -8.79 10.65
N GLY A 60 4.38 -7.52 10.18
CA GLY A 60 5.44 -6.57 10.46
C GLY A 60 5.04 -5.54 11.51
N TRP A 61 6.01 -5.06 12.29
CA TRP A 61 5.87 -3.88 13.14
C TRP A 61 7.18 -3.07 13.14
N GLY A 62 7.08 -1.77 13.46
CA GLY A 62 8.15 -0.81 13.24
C GLY A 62 9.48 -1.19 13.87
N GLU A 63 9.47 -1.54 15.17
CA GLU A 63 10.70 -1.86 15.91
C GLU A 63 11.39 -3.14 15.39
N ALA A 64 10.63 -4.14 14.96
CA ALA A 64 11.18 -5.32 14.31
C ALA A 64 11.79 -4.99 12.95
N SER A 65 11.17 -4.09 12.20
CA SER A 65 11.69 -3.63 10.91
C SER A 65 13.04 -2.96 11.04
N VAL A 66 13.26 -2.11 12.04
CA VAL A 66 14.54 -1.47 12.36
C VAL A 66 15.62 -2.52 12.66
N SER A 67 15.30 -3.47 13.57
CA SER A 67 16.24 -4.54 13.96
C SER A 67 16.58 -5.47 12.79
N GLY A 68 15.57 -5.85 12.01
CA GLY A 68 15.74 -6.69 10.81
C GLY A 68 16.54 -5.96 9.73
N ALA A 69 16.32 -4.66 9.53
CA ALA A 69 17.08 -3.85 8.58
C ALA A 69 18.57 -3.81 8.91
N ASN A 70 18.96 -3.70 10.19
CA ASN A 70 20.37 -3.80 10.59
C ASN A 70 21.01 -5.14 10.22
N LEU A 71 20.27 -6.24 10.33
CA LEU A 71 20.79 -7.56 9.90
C LEU A 71 20.94 -7.65 8.37
N LEU A 72 19.96 -7.13 7.63
CA LEU A 72 20.00 -7.16 6.17
C LEU A 72 21.06 -6.23 5.60
N ALA A 73 21.31 -5.07 6.24
CA ALA A 73 22.38 -4.12 5.89
C ALA A 73 23.75 -4.80 5.82
N LYS A 74 24.05 -5.71 6.74
CA LYS A 74 25.31 -6.47 6.78
C LYS A 74 25.47 -7.46 5.61
N MET A 75 24.38 -7.78 4.92
CA MET A 75 24.37 -8.70 3.79
C MET A 75 24.45 -8.00 2.44
N ILE A 76 24.28 -6.66 2.43
CA ILE A 76 24.20 -5.91 1.17
C ILE A 76 25.44 -5.05 0.92
N VAL A 77 26.17 -4.65 1.96
CA VAL A 77 27.42 -3.90 1.81
C VAL A 77 28.44 -4.75 1.03
N GLY A 78 29.08 -4.14 0.03
CA GLY A 78 30.02 -4.79 -0.91
C GLY A 78 29.35 -5.37 -2.16
N GLU A 79 28.04 -5.53 -2.19
CA GLU A 79 27.30 -6.06 -3.34
C GLU A 79 27.09 -4.96 -4.41
N ASP A 80 26.81 -5.40 -5.64
CA ASP A 80 26.45 -4.53 -6.76
C ASP A 80 24.95 -4.20 -6.73
N PRO A 81 24.54 -2.92 -6.51
CA PRO A 81 23.12 -2.53 -6.42
C PRO A 81 22.34 -2.75 -7.72
N MET A 82 23.02 -2.89 -8.86
CA MET A 82 22.37 -3.15 -10.13
C MET A 82 21.90 -4.60 -10.28
N GLN A 83 22.34 -5.50 -9.39
CA GLN A 83 21.96 -6.92 -9.39
C GLN A 83 20.67 -7.17 -8.57
N ILE A 84 19.63 -6.32 -8.78
CA ILE A 84 18.43 -6.28 -7.94
C ILE A 84 17.79 -7.66 -7.74
N GLU A 85 17.52 -8.39 -8.83
CA GLU A 85 16.90 -9.72 -8.75
C GLU A 85 17.79 -10.74 -8.01
N LYS A 86 19.10 -10.71 -8.25
CA LYS A 86 20.07 -11.58 -7.57
C LYS A 86 20.06 -11.32 -6.06
N LEU A 87 20.04 -10.04 -5.65
CA LEU A 87 20.00 -9.66 -4.25
C LEU A 87 18.70 -10.10 -3.58
N ASN A 88 17.55 -9.90 -4.23
CA ASN A 88 16.27 -10.40 -3.75
C ASN A 88 16.30 -11.93 -3.52
N ARG A 89 16.85 -12.70 -4.47
CA ARG A 89 16.99 -14.16 -4.33
C ARG A 89 17.91 -14.54 -3.19
N LEU A 90 19.01 -13.81 -3.01
CA LEU A 90 19.93 -14.02 -1.91
C LEU A 90 19.23 -13.82 -0.55
N TRP A 91 18.44 -12.74 -0.42
CA TRP A 91 17.69 -12.47 0.81
C TRP A 91 16.60 -13.50 1.07
N ASP A 92 15.92 -13.99 0.04
CA ASP A 92 14.90 -15.04 0.19
C ASP A 92 15.49 -16.36 0.75
N VAL A 93 16.79 -16.60 0.54
CA VAL A 93 17.51 -17.77 1.08
C VAL A 93 18.09 -17.50 2.46
N LYS A 94 18.78 -16.35 2.64
CA LYS A 94 19.57 -16.06 3.85
C LYS A 94 18.77 -15.37 4.96
N PHE A 95 17.74 -14.62 4.60
CA PHE A 95 16.85 -13.90 5.51
C PHE A 95 15.41 -14.34 5.20
N LYS A 96 15.02 -15.48 5.74
CA LYS A 96 13.70 -16.06 5.49
C LYS A 96 12.62 -15.21 6.15
N GLU A 97 11.43 -15.21 5.55
CA GLU A 97 10.27 -14.45 6.00
C GLU A 97 10.55 -12.94 6.04
N ASP A 98 9.79 -12.21 6.83
CA ASP A 98 9.91 -10.79 7.10
C ASP A 98 10.07 -9.92 5.84
N LEU A 99 9.07 -9.99 4.98
CA LEU A 99 9.05 -9.27 3.70
C LEU A 99 9.11 -7.75 3.89
N TYR A 100 8.55 -7.23 4.98
CA TYR A 100 8.58 -5.82 5.32
C TYR A 100 10.01 -5.28 5.47
N VAL A 101 10.92 -6.08 6.04
CA VAL A 101 12.34 -5.69 6.16
C VAL A 101 13.04 -5.60 4.80
N LYS A 102 12.66 -6.44 3.84
CA LYS A 102 13.28 -6.47 2.50
C LYS A 102 12.82 -5.29 1.63
N ALA A 103 11.59 -4.84 1.81
CA ALA A 103 10.96 -3.83 0.96
C ALA A 103 11.74 -2.51 0.85
N PRO A 104 12.21 -1.88 1.94
CA PRO A 104 12.96 -0.63 1.84
C PRO A 104 14.31 -0.78 1.14
N PHE A 105 14.97 -1.94 1.28
CA PHE A 105 16.22 -2.20 0.55
C PHE A 105 15.97 -2.36 -0.95
N ASP A 106 14.93 -3.11 -1.33
CA ASP A 106 14.55 -3.27 -2.73
C ASP A 106 14.18 -1.91 -3.36
N ALA A 107 13.40 -1.08 -2.67
CA ALA A 107 13.07 0.27 -3.14
C ALA A 107 14.32 1.16 -3.31
N ALA A 108 15.28 1.10 -2.35
CA ALA A 108 16.55 1.82 -2.44
C ALA A 108 17.40 1.35 -3.64
N LEU A 109 17.41 0.06 -3.96
CA LEU A 109 18.09 -0.45 -5.16
C LEU A 109 17.46 0.08 -6.45
N TRP A 110 16.12 0.12 -6.54
CA TRP A 110 15.42 0.72 -7.67
C TRP A 110 15.67 2.22 -7.78
N ASP A 111 15.78 2.93 -6.67
CA ASP A 111 16.12 4.35 -6.64
C ASP A 111 17.55 4.59 -7.18
N ILE A 112 18.54 3.78 -6.75
CA ILE A 112 19.91 3.81 -7.31
C ILE A 112 19.88 3.54 -8.81
N ALA A 113 19.18 2.49 -9.24
CA ALA A 113 19.12 2.11 -10.65
C ALA A 113 18.50 3.23 -11.50
N GLY A 114 17.42 3.86 -11.01
CA GLY A 114 16.79 5.00 -11.68
C GLY A 114 17.71 6.21 -11.79
N LYS A 115 18.40 6.57 -10.70
CA LYS A 115 19.39 7.66 -10.66
C LYS A 115 20.57 7.39 -11.60
N ALA A 116 21.12 6.19 -11.56
CA ALA A 116 22.23 5.78 -12.44
C ALA A 116 21.83 5.80 -13.93
N ALA A 117 20.59 5.44 -14.24
CA ALA A 117 20.07 5.46 -15.61
C ALA A 117 19.55 6.85 -16.05
N GLY A 118 19.47 7.83 -15.15
CA GLY A 118 18.84 9.13 -15.42
C GLY A 118 17.35 9.01 -15.76
N ARG A 119 16.63 8.04 -15.16
CA ARG A 119 15.22 7.73 -15.44
C ARG A 119 14.40 7.55 -14.17
N PRO A 120 13.11 7.95 -14.18
CA PRO A 120 12.21 7.64 -13.08
C PRO A 120 12.00 6.12 -12.96
N VAL A 121 11.77 5.64 -11.74
CA VAL A 121 11.64 4.19 -11.45
C VAL A 121 10.54 3.53 -12.28
N CYS A 122 9.42 4.18 -12.54
CA CYS A 122 8.33 3.60 -13.34
C CYS A 122 8.78 3.18 -14.75
N HIS A 123 9.74 3.91 -15.36
CA HIS A 123 10.29 3.54 -16.67
C HIS A 123 11.06 2.22 -16.61
N LEU A 124 11.75 1.96 -15.50
CA LEU A 124 12.49 0.70 -15.29
C LEU A 124 11.56 -0.45 -14.89
N LEU A 125 10.39 -0.15 -14.33
CA LEU A 125 9.37 -1.15 -13.98
C LEU A 125 8.51 -1.60 -15.19
N GLY A 126 8.77 -1.07 -16.39
CA GLY A 126 8.09 -1.47 -17.62
C GLY A 126 7.56 -0.32 -18.45
N GLY A 127 7.68 0.92 -18.00
CA GLY A 127 7.23 2.13 -18.69
C GLY A 127 6.06 2.82 -17.97
N ARG A 128 5.86 4.09 -18.28
CA ARG A 128 4.72 4.87 -17.81
C ARG A 128 3.52 4.66 -18.76
N TYR A 129 2.40 4.25 -18.18
CA TYR A 129 1.13 4.18 -18.92
C TYR A 129 0.40 5.51 -18.86
N GLU A 130 -0.38 5.78 -19.91
CA GLU A 130 -1.18 6.99 -20.04
C GLU A 130 -2.45 6.97 -19.18
N GLY A 131 -3.10 8.13 -19.08
CA GLY A 131 -4.34 8.34 -18.35
C GLY A 131 -4.13 8.61 -16.85
N ASP A 132 -5.04 9.37 -16.27
CA ASP A 132 -5.00 9.71 -14.85
C ASP A 132 -5.21 8.47 -13.97
N ILE A 133 -4.64 8.52 -12.78
CA ILE A 133 -4.82 7.47 -11.76
C ILE A 133 -5.73 8.03 -10.67
N PRO A 134 -7.00 7.60 -10.61
CA PRO A 134 -7.85 8.01 -9.53
C PRO A 134 -7.30 7.49 -8.20
N MET A 135 -7.24 8.36 -7.20
CA MET A 135 -6.95 7.95 -5.83
C MET A 135 -8.23 7.56 -5.11
N TYR A 136 -8.18 6.47 -4.36
CA TYR A 136 -9.23 6.23 -3.38
C TYR A 136 -8.96 7.02 -2.10
N ARG A 137 -10.03 7.50 -1.49
CA ARG A 137 -9.98 8.13 -0.17
C ARG A 137 -10.61 7.21 0.86
N THR A 138 -9.85 6.81 1.88
CA THR A 138 -10.45 6.11 3.01
C THR A 138 -11.34 7.08 3.77
N VAL A 139 -12.59 6.70 3.91
CA VAL A 139 -13.58 7.48 4.65
C VAL A 139 -13.35 7.26 6.14
N HIS A 140 -12.96 8.31 6.85
CA HIS A 140 -12.70 8.27 8.28
C HIS A 140 -13.77 9.03 9.04
N LEU A 141 -14.32 8.38 10.06
CA LEU A 141 -15.04 9.04 11.13
C LEU A 141 -14.07 9.26 12.30
N PHE A 142 -13.73 10.51 12.56
CA PHE A 142 -12.96 10.90 13.73
C PHE A 142 -13.84 10.93 14.98
N LYS A 143 -13.25 11.02 16.17
CA LYS A 143 -13.94 10.98 17.48
C LYS A 143 -15.13 11.98 17.61
N GLN A 144 -15.07 13.10 16.89
CA GLN A 144 -16.13 14.12 16.90
C GLN A 144 -17.31 13.81 15.97
N HIS A 145 -17.22 12.79 15.12
CA HIS A 145 -18.31 12.40 14.23
C HIS A 145 -19.17 11.32 14.86
N GLU A 146 -20.47 11.46 14.71
CA GLU A 146 -21.41 10.37 15.01
C GLU A 146 -21.22 9.24 14.01
N ASP A 147 -21.22 8.00 14.48
CA ASP A 147 -21.10 6.81 13.63
C ASP A 147 -22.48 6.40 13.11
N THR A 148 -22.99 7.19 12.16
CA THR A 148 -24.27 6.94 11.49
C THR A 148 -24.09 6.82 9.99
N PRO A 149 -24.97 6.10 9.27
CA PRO A 149 -24.92 5.99 7.81
C PRO A 149 -24.86 7.35 7.09
N GLU A 150 -25.61 8.35 7.59
CA GLU A 150 -25.64 9.70 7.03
C GLU A 150 -24.29 10.41 7.20
N SER A 151 -23.60 10.17 8.31
CA SER A 151 -22.25 10.71 8.54
C SER A 151 -21.23 10.17 7.55
N TRP A 152 -21.30 8.87 7.23
CA TRP A 152 -20.46 8.27 6.20
C TRP A 152 -20.74 8.83 4.82
N ALA A 153 -22.02 8.95 4.44
CA ALA A 153 -22.43 9.55 3.17
C ALA A 153 -21.95 11.01 3.06
N ARG A 154 -22.11 11.81 4.13
CA ARG A 154 -21.63 13.20 4.18
C ARG A 154 -20.11 13.28 4.01
N ARG A 155 -19.36 12.40 4.65
CA ARG A 155 -17.88 12.35 4.48
C ARG A 155 -17.48 12.03 3.04
N CYS A 156 -18.19 11.16 2.34
CA CYS A 156 -17.97 10.94 0.92
C CYS A 156 -18.22 12.22 0.11
N GLN A 157 -19.29 12.98 0.43
CA GLN A 157 -19.57 14.27 -0.22
C GLN A 157 -18.48 15.31 0.05
N ASP A 158 -17.92 15.37 1.28
CA ASP A 158 -16.80 16.25 1.61
C ASP A 158 -15.58 15.91 0.74
N TYR A 159 -15.21 14.62 0.64
CA TYR A 159 -14.09 14.19 -0.19
C TYR A 159 -14.33 14.35 -1.69
N ARG A 160 -15.59 14.25 -2.13
CA ARG A 160 -15.97 14.62 -3.52
C ARG A 160 -15.67 16.10 -3.81
N ALA A 161 -15.94 16.98 -2.86
CA ALA A 161 -15.61 18.40 -2.99
C ALA A 161 -14.09 18.66 -3.04
N GLU A 162 -13.27 17.73 -2.52
CA GLU A 162 -11.80 17.71 -2.65
C GLU A 162 -11.32 17.06 -3.97
N GLY A 163 -12.26 16.57 -4.82
CA GLY A 163 -11.96 15.96 -6.11
C GLY A 163 -11.90 14.43 -6.13
N TYR A 164 -12.07 13.76 -4.99
CA TYR A 164 -12.07 12.29 -4.94
C TYR A 164 -13.34 11.69 -5.54
N GLN A 165 -13.18 10.61 -6.28
CA GLN A 165 -14.27 9.86 -6.91
C GLN A 165 -14.33 8.40 -6.44
N HIS A 166 -13.32 7.92 -5.73
CA HIS A 166 -13.25 6.56 -5.18
C HIS A 166 -13.23 6.61 -3.65
N PHE A 167 -14.19 5.95 -3.01
CA PHE A 167 -14.39 5.99 -1.56
C PHE A 167 -14.20 4.60 -0.95
N GLN A 168 -13.25 4.48 -0.01
CA GLN A 168 -13.08 3.27 0.77
C GLN A 168 -13.75 3.42 2.13
N LEU A 169 -14.85 2.71 2.34
CA LEU A 169 -15.52 2.59 3.62
C LEU A 169 -14.81 1.56 4.50
N LYS A 170 -14.93 1.67 5.79
CA LYS A 170 -14.55 0.61 6.74
C LYS A 170 -15.79 -0.08 7.26
N GLY A 171 -15.73 -1.40 7.45
CA GLY A 171 -16.83 -2.17 8.01
C GLY A 171 -17.22 -1.64 9.39
N ALA A 172 -18.52 -1.50 9.64
CA ALA A 172 -19.06 -1.09 10.94
C ALA A 172 -19.04 -2.24 11.95
N ALA A 173 -19.41 -1.94 13.20
CA ALA A 173 -19.36 -2.91 14.31
C ALA A 173 -20.33 -4.09 14.16
N THR A 174 -21.40 -3.95 13.37
CA THR A 174 -22.40 -5.00 13.13
C THR A 174 -22.72 -5.12 11.63
N ALA A 175 -23.26 -6.27 11.23
CA ALA A 175 -23.68 -6.50 9.86
C ALA A 175 -24.78 -5.50 9.43
N ASP A 176 -25.76 -5.23 10.28
CA ASP A 176 -26.85 -4.30 9.97
C ASP A 176 -26.34 -2.86 9.80
N ALA A 177 -25.45 -2.40 10.66
CA ALA A 177 -24.85 -1.08 10.55
C ALA A 177 -23.98 -0.97 9.28
N THR A 178 -23.26 -2.03 8.92
CA THR A 178 -22.47 -2.08 7.69
C THR A 178 -23.35 -2.00 6.45
N ILE A 179 -24.46 -2.76 6.41
CA ILE A 179 -25.43 -2.73 5.28
C ILE A 179 -26.01 -1.30 5.16
N ALA A 180 -26.53 -0.74 6.26
CA ALA A 180 -27.11 0.60 6.24
C ALA A 180 -26.10 1.68 5.80
N THR A 181 -24.84 1.58 6.22
CA THR A 181 -23.77 2.49 5.78
C THR A 181 -23.50 2.37 4.28
N ILE A 182 -23.42 1.13 3.75
CA ILE A 182 -23.22 0.90 2.32
C ILE A 182 -24.41 1.44 1.51
N GLU A 183 -25.64 1.18 1.95
CA GLU A 183 -26.86 1.72 1.31
C GLU A 183 -26.82 3.24 1.22
N ALA A 184 -26.60 3.92 2.35
CA ALA A 184 -26.55 5.39 2.41
C ALA A 184 -25.46 5.99 1.51
N VAL A 185 -24.30 5.33 1.41
CA VAL A 185 -23.23 5.81 0.52
C VAL A 185 -23.57 5.49 -0.95
N CYS A 186 -24.09 4.32 -1.27
CA CYS A 186 -24.48 3.97 -2.64
C CYS A 186 -25.57 4.89 -3.18
N ASP A 187 -26.50 5.33 -2.34
CA ASP A 187 -27.59 6.25 -2.71
C ASP A 187 -27.10 7.63 -3.15
N ILE A 188 -25.91 8.04 -2.71
CA ILE A 188 -25.34 9.35 -3.06
C ILE A 188 -24.26 9.30 -4.13
N LEU A 189 -23.89 8.11 -4.64
CA LEU A 189 -22.86 7.98 -5.67
C LEU A 189 -23.29 8.63 -6.98
N ALA A 190 -22.42 9.46 -7.53
CA ALA A 190 -22.57 10.03 -8.87
C ALA A 190 -22.09 9.05 -9.96
N PRO A 191 -22.53 9.19 -11.22
CA PRO A 191 -22.00 8.41 -12.33
C PRO A 191 -20.47 8.51 -12.44
N GLY A 192 -19.79 7.36 -12.49
CA GLY A 192 -18.32 7.28 -12.56
C GLY A 192 -17.64 7.18 -11.19
N GLU A 193 -18.35 7.42 -10.09
CA GLU A 193 -17.81 7.19 -8.75
C GLU A 193 -17.83 5.72 -8.36
N LEU A 194 -16.91 5.35 -7.47
CA LEU A 194 -16.75 3.99 -6.98
C LEU A 194 -16.69 3.99 -5.46
N ALA A 195 -17.46 3.07 -4.86
CA ALA A 195 -17.34 2.76 -3.44
C ALA A 195 -16.86 1.33 -3.23
N LEU A 196 -16.06 1.14 -2.20
CA LEU A 196 -15.66 -0.18 -1.72
C LEU A 196 -15.77 -0.21 -0.19
N CYS A 197 -16.13 -1.37 0.36
CA CYS A 197 -16.22 -1.59 1.80
C CYS A 197 -15.16 -2.59 2.23
N ASP A 198 -14.20 -2.11 3.02
CA ASP A 198 -13.07 -2.88 3.53
C ASP A 198 -13.37 -3.38 4.96
N ALA A 199 -13.47 -4.69 5.10
CA ALA A 199 -13.66 -5.35 6.40
C ALA A 199 -12.33 -5.60 7.13
N ASN A 200 -11.18 -5.45 6.48
CA ASN A 200 -9.86 -5.82 7.01
C ASN A 200 -9.84 -7.22 7.65
N GLY A 201 -10.56 -8.18 7.06
CA GLY A 201 -10.71 -9.54 7.59
C GLY A 201 -11.48 -9.63 8.90
N GLY A 202 -12.18 -8.57 9.30
CA GLY A 202 -12.81 -8.46 10.62
C GLY A 202 -14.23 -9.03 10.71
N TRP A 203 -14.89 -9.37 9.61
CA TRP A 203 -16.22 -9.96 9.68
C TRP A 203 -16.15 -11.45 10.03
N SER A 204 -17.08 -11.89 10.89
CA SER A 204 -17.34 -13.32 11.00
C SER A 204 -17.92 -13.84 9.68
N PHE A 205 -17.69 -15.12 9.37
CA PHE A 205 -18.21 -15.68 8.12
C PHE A 205 -19.76 -15.56 7.98
N PRO A 206 -20.57 -15.80 9.04
CA PRO A 206 -22.01 -15.54 8.99
C PRO A 206 -22.38 -14.08 8.71
N ASP A 207 -21.67 -13.12 9.35
CA ASP A 207 -21.89 -11.69 9.12
C ASP A 207 -21.51 -11.29 7.70
N ALA A 208 -20.37 -11.77 7.19
CA ALA A 208 -19.95 -11.53 5.82
C ALA A 208 -21.01 -11.98 4.82
N VAL A 209 -21.56 -13.21 4.98
CA VAL A 209 -22.63 -13.72 4.12
C VAL A 209 -23.92 -12.89 4.22
N ARG A 210 -24.27 -12.44 5.44
CA ARG A 210 -25.43 -11.57 5.66
C ARG A 210 -25.25 -10.21 4.97
N ILE A 211 -24.07 -9.61 5.10
CA ILE A 211 -23.73 -8.36 4.43
C ILE A 211 -23.81 -8.52 2.90
N ALA A 212 -23.16 -9.57 2.36
CA ALA A 212 -23.21 -9.83 0.92
C ALA A 212 -24.64 -10.00 0.38
N ALA A 213 -25.53 -10.63 1.15
CA ALA A 213 -26.93 -10.76 0.78
C ALA A 213 -27.67 -9.41 0.81
N GLY A 214 -27.42 -8.57 1.82
CA GLY A 214 -28.05 -7.25 1.97
C GLY A 214 -27.63 -6.26 0.89
N VAL A 215 -26.34 -6.31 0.48
CA VAL A 215 -25.79 -5.35 -0.51
C VAL A 215 -25.72 -5.89 -1.94
N ARG A 216 -26.32 -7.05 -2.20
CA ARG A 216 -26.18 -7.81 -3.46
C ARG A 216 -26.41 -6.98 -4.73
N ASN A 217 -27.34 -6.06 -4.70
CA ASN A 217 -27.75 -5.24 -5.84
C ASN A 217 -27.16 -3.83 -5.83
N LEU A 218 -26.26 -3.54 -4.87
CA LEU A 218 -25.63 -2.23 -4.75
C LEU A 218 -24.30 -2.19 -5.51
N PRO A 219 -23.90 -1.06 -6.08
CA PRO A 219 -22.64 -0.89 -6.80
C PRO A 219 -21.46 -0.74 -5.83
N ILE A 220 -21.17 -1.77 -5.06
CA ILE A 220 -20.12 -1.81 -4.04
C ILE A 220 -19.12 -2.93 -4.31
N ILE A 221 -17.83 -2.66 -4.14
CA ILE A 221 -16.78 -3.68 -4.08
C ILE A 221 -16.59 -4.10 -2.63
N ILE A 222 -16.53 -5.39 -2.35
CA ILE A 222 -16.25 -5.93 -1.01
C ILE A 222 -14.75 -6.22 -0.92
N GLU A 223 -14.08 -5.58 0.05
CA GLU A 223 -12.66 -5.79 0.28
C GLU A 223 -12.44 -6.64 1.52
N GLN A 224 -11.57 -7.66 1.41
CA GLN A 224 -11.11 -8.54 2.47
C GLN A 224 -12.19 -8.90 3.50
N PRO A 225 -13.27 -9.62 3.10
CA PRO A 225 -14.43 -9.85 3.96
C PRO A 225 -14.10 -10.68 5.21
N CYS A 226 -13.24 -11.68 5.07
CA CYS A 226 -12.92 -12.65 6.10
C CYS A 226 -11.42 -12.73 6.34
N ARG A 227 -11.04 -13.34 7.47
CA ARG A 227 -9.66 -13.37 7.95
C ARG A 227 -8.76 -14.32 7.14
N THR A 228 -9.29 -15.45 6.68
CA THR A 228 -8.50 -16.50 6.03
C THR A 228 -8.80 -16.60 4.54
N MET A 229 -7.85 -17.11 3.77
CA MET A 229 -8.03 -17.39 2.35
C MET A 229 -9.18 -18.38 2.12
N GLU A 230 -9.29 -19.41 2.97
CA GLU A 230 -10.34 -20.42 2.92
C GLU A 230 -11.74 -19.81 3.05
N GLU A 231 -11.91 -18.92 4.05
CA GLU A 231 -13.17 -18.21 4.26
C GLU A 231 -13.48 -17.27 3.08
N CYS A 232 -12.50 -16.58 2.52
CA CYS A 232 -12.68 -15.73 1.35
C CYS A 232 -13.11 -16.54 0.12
N ILE A 233 -12.53 -17.73 -0.10
CA ILE A 233 -12.93 -18.66 -1.16
C ILE A 233 -14.39 -19.13 -0.95
N GLU A 234 -14.77 -19.50 0.26
CA GLU A 234 -16.14 -19.90 0.58
C GLU A 234 -17.13 -18.72 0.49
N PHE A 235 -16.70 -17.53 0.88
CA PHE A 235 -17.48 -16.30 0.78
C PHE A 235 -17.83 -15.99 -0.68
N ARG A 236 -16.88 -16.12 -1.61
CA ARG A 236 -17.12 -15.89 -3.04
C ARG A 236 -18.31 -16.67 -3.59
N LYS A 237 -18.54 -17.87 -3.12
CA LYS A 237 -19.68 -18.71 -3.57
C LYS A 237 -21.05 -18.12 -3.18
N ARG A 238 -21.09 -17.10 -2.30
CA ARG A 238 -22.28 -16.47 -1.74
C ARG A 238 -22.35 -14.96 -2.00
N CYS A 239 -21.29 -14.39 -2.61
CA CYS A 239 -21.17 -12.98 -2.92
C CYS A 239 -21.23 -12.74 -4.43
N TRP A 240 -22.11 -11.85 -4.87
CA TRP A 240 -22.26 -11.45 -6.28
C TRP A 240 -21.51 -10.15 -6.61
N ASN A 241 -21.24 -9.35 -5.60
CA ASN A 241 -20.46 -8.13 -5.76
C ASN A 241 -19.01 -8.46 -6.12
N PRO A 242 -18.31 -7.56 -6.81
CA PRO A 242 -16.88 -7.72 -7.03
C PRO A 242 -16.13 -7.81 -5.71
N ILE A 243 -15.11 -8.68 -5.65
CA ILE A 243 -14.28 -8.92 -4.47
C ILE A 243 -12.86 -8.44 -4.73
N LYS A 244 -12.35 -7.65 -3.81
CA LYS A 244 -10.96 -7.22 -3.72
C LYS A 244 -10.31 -7.95 -2.54
N LEU A 245 -9.23 -8.72 -2.78
CA LEU A 245 -8.45 -9.34 -1.71
C LEU A 245 -7.22 -8.50 -1.38
N ASP A 246 -6.94 -8.35 -0.09
CA ASP A 246 -5.84 -7.56 0.46
C ASP A 246 -4.96 -8.40 1.41
N GLU A 247 -5.31 -8.55 2.69
CA GLU A 247 -4.44 -9.12 3.72
C GLU A 247 -4.03 -10.57 3.47
N VAL A 248 -4.86 -11.36 2.80
CA VAL A 248 -4.55 -12.76 2.50
C VAL A 248 -3.62 -12.93 1.30
N ILE A 249 -3.22 -11.84 0.64
CA ILE A 249 -2.29 -11.87 -0.50
C ILE A 249 -0.94 -11.30 -0.05
N GLU A 250 -0.01 -12.18 0.30
CA GLU A 250 1.36 -11.84 0.69
C GLU A 250 2.39 -12.33 -0.34
N THR A 251 2.05 -13.37 -1.10
CA THR A 251 2.94 -14.03 -2.05
C THR A 251 2.27 -14.28 -3.40
N THR A 252 3.08 -14.55 -4.42
CA THR A 252 2.57 -14.99 -5.73
C THR A 252 1.74 -16.29 -5.63
N GLN A 253 2.09 -17.18 -4.69
CA GLN A 253 1.34 -18.41 -4.45
C GLN A 253 -0.07 -18.13 -3.93
N ASP A 254 -0.22 -17.14 -3.03
CA ASP A 254 -1.53 -16.73 -2.52
C ASP A 254 -2.39 -16.15 -3.64
N LEU A 255 -1.80 -15.27 -4.48
CA LEU A 255 -2.46 -14.72 -5.66
C LEU A 255 -2.97 -15.82 -6.60
N LEU A 256 -2.11 -16.76 -6.96
CA LEU A 256 -2.47 -17.88 -7.85
C LEU A 256 -3.52 -18.79 -7.21
N ARG A 257 -3.45 -19.01 -5.91
CA ARG A 257 -4.44 -19.79 -5.16
C ARG A 257 -5.81 -19.10 -5.19
N ALA A 258 -5.88 -17.82 -4.92
CA ALA A 258 -7.11 -17.03 -4.97
C ALA A 258 -7.71 -17.02 -6.39
N TRP A 259 -6.86 -16.82 -7.41
CA TRP A 259 -7.30 -16.84 -8.82
C TRP A 259 -7.84 -18.20 -9.24
N ASN A 260 -7.13 -19.30 -8.94
CA ASN A 260 -7.59 -20.67 -9.27
C ASN A 260 -8.94 -21.00 -8.63
N ALA A 261 -9.23 -20.44 -7.46
CA ALA A 261 -10.51 -20.59 -6.77
C ALA A 261 -11.60 -19.60 -7.26
N GLY A 262 -11.28 -18.68 -8.17
CA GLY A 262 -12.16 -17.60 -8.60
C GLY A 262 -12.56 -16.64 -7.48
N ALA A 263 -11.71 -16.49 -6.44
CA ALA A 263 -12.06 -15.84 -5.19
C ALA A 263 -12.00 -14.31 -5.24
N MET A 264 -11.43 -13.71 -6.30
CA MET A 264 -11.25 -12.26 -6.41
C MET A 264 -11.44 -11.75 -7.85
N ASP A 265 -11.81 -10.48 -7.95
CA ASP A 265 -11.84 -9.70 -9.18
C ASP A 265 -10.69 -8.69 -9.18
N TYR A 266 -10.26 -8.24 -7.99
CA TYR A 266 -9.17 -7.29 -7.78
C TYR A 266 -8.18 -7.82 -6.73
N CYS A 267 -6.90 -7.55 -6.96
CA CYS A 267 -5.80 -7.90 -6.06
C CYS A 267 -5.12 -6.63 -5.55
N THR A 268 -5.13 -6.41 -4.24
CA THR A 268 -4.31 -5.37 -3.61
C THR A 268 -2.86 -5.83 -3.55
N ILE A 269 -1.96 -5.02 -4.08
CA ILE A 269 -0.53 -5.29 -4.08
C ILE A 269 0.15 -4.22 -3.21
N LYS A 270 0.37 -4.55 -1.93
CA LYS A 270 1.10 -3.69 -1.00
C LYS A 270 2.59 -3.95 -1.12
N ILE A 271 3.32 -2.95 -1.60
CA ILE A 271 4.76 -3.06 -1.92
C ILE A 271 5.54 -3.60 -0.72
N SER A 272 5.31 -3.05 0.47
CA SER A 272 5.99 -3.48 1.69
C SER A 272 5.64 -4.91 2.09
N ARG A 273 4.36 -5.29 2.02
CA ARG A 273 3.89 -6.63 2.38
C ARG A 273 4.46 -7.73 1.50
N VAL A 274 4.57 -7.48 0.21
CA VAL A 274 5.09 -8.47 -0.74
C VAL A 274 6.62 -8.50 -0.82
N GLY A 275 7.30 -7.56 -0.15
CA GLY A 275 8.75 -7.51 -0.02
C GLY A 275 9.47 -6.67 -1.07
N GLY A 276 8.84 -5.62 -1.58
CA GLY A 276 9.44 -4.61 -2.44
C GLY A 276 8.87 -4.54 -3.85
N LEU A 277 9.31 -3.53 -4.60
CA LEU A 277 8.88 -3.24 -5.98
C LEU A 277 9.15 -4.40 -6.94
N SER A 278 10.25 -5.15 -6.76
CA SER A 278 10.60 -6.30 -7.60
C SER A 278 9.54 -7.40 -7.54
N LYS A 279 9.04 -7.71 -6.34
CA LYS A 279 8.00 -8.72 -6.16
C LYS A 279 6.62 -8.16 -6.53
N ALA A 280 6.34 -6.91 -6.19
CA ALA A 280 5.11 -6.21 -6.58
C ALA A 280 4.95 -6.19 -8.11
N ARG A 281 6.00 -5.84 -8.85
CA ARG A 281 6.02 -5.86 -10.32
C ARG A 281 5.64 -7.24 -10.87
N ARG A 282 6.25 -8.32 -10.36
CA ARG A 282 5.92 -9.69 -10.79
C ARG A 282 4.46 -10.04 -10.54
N MET A 283 3.93 -9.68 -9.37
CA MET A 283 2.52 -9.94 -9.05
C MET A 283 1.59 -9.12 -9.95
N ARG A 284 1.91 -7.86 -10.23
CA ARG A 284 1.18 -7.03 -11.20
C ARG A 284 1.15 -7.67 -12.58
N ASP A 285 2.30 -8.11 -13.08
CA ASP A 285 2.40 -8.71 -14.41
C ASP A 285 1.54 -9.98 -14.50
N ILE A 286 1.53 -10.80 -13.45
CA ILE A 286 0.63 -11.96 -13.35
C ILE A 286 -0.84 -11.53 -13.31
N CYS A 287 -1.21 -10.50 -12.54
CA CYS A 287 -2.58 -9.98 -12.55
C CYS A 287 -3.01 -9.55 -13.95
N VAL A 288 -2.15 -8.86 -14.70
CA VAL A 288 -2.40 -8.44 -16.09
C VAL A 288 -2.63 -9.65 -17.00
N ASP A 289 -1.74 -10.65 -16.93
CA ASP A 289 -1.84 -11.87 -17.75
C ASP A 289 -3.08 -12.70 -17.44
N LEU A 290 -3.53 -12.70 -16.20
CA LEU A 290 -4.72 -13.43 -15.72
C LEU A 290 -6.01 -12.61 -15.81
N GLY A 291 -5.97 -11.36 -16.22
CA GLY A 291 -7.14 -10.50 -16.34
C GLY A 291 -7.70 -9.99 -15.00
N ILE A 292 -6.87 -9.97 -13.94
CA ILE A 292 -7.23 -9.50 -12.60
C ILE A 292 -6.92 -8.00 -12.49
N GLY A 293 -7.82 -7.23 -11.89
CA GLY A 293 -7.56 -5.84 -11.58
C GLY A 293 -6.48 -5.71 -10.49
N ALA A 294 -5.42 -4.96 -10.76
CA ALA A 294 -4.36 -4.68 -9.79
C ALA A 294 -4.64 -3.36 -9.06
N VAL A 295 -4.51 -3.35 -7.76
CA VAL A 295 -4.63 -2.17 -6.91
C VAL A 295 -3.28 -1.91 -6.27
N PRO A 296 -2.46 -0.98 -6.83
CA PRO A 296 -1.24 -0.50 -6.20
C PRO A 296 -1.56 0.15 -4.85
N ASP A 297 -0.94 -0.34 -3.79
CA ASP A 297 -1.19 0.10 -2.43
C ASP A 297 0.06 -0.10 -1.55
N ASP A 298 0.03 0.42 -0.33
CA ASP A 298 0.96 0.03 0.72
C ASP A 298 0.30 0.09 2.10
N THR A 299 1.04 -0.31 3.11
CA THR A 299 0.54 -0.39 4.48
C THR A 299 0.40 1.01 5.08
N TRP A 300 1.48 1.76 5.14
CA TRP A 300 1.60 3.14 5.61
C TRP A 300 2.94 3.71 5.14
N GLY A 301 3.15 5.03 5.25
CA GLY A 301 4.43 5.61 4.93
C GLY A 301 4.40 7.11 4.71
N SER A 302 5.57 7.65 4.42
CA SER A 302 5.82 9.04 4.06
C SER A 302 6.02 9.20 2.54
N GLU A 303 6.76 10.23 2.14
CA GLU A 303 7.07 10.51 0.74
C GLU A 303 7.82 9.37 0.04
N PHE A 304 8.66 8.61 0.74
CA PHE A 304 9.42 7.51 0.12
C PHE A 304 8.52 6.35 -0.29
N VAL A 305 7.62 5.90 0.60
CA VAL A 305 6.63 4.87 0.26
C VAL A 305 5.67 5.40 -0.80
N SER A 306 5.16 6.62 -0.64
CA SER A 306 4.20 7.21 -1.58
C SER A 306 4.79 7.39 -2.98
N SER A 307 6.07 7.77 -3.09
CA SER A 307 6.75 7.84 -4.38
C SER A 307 6.96 6.46 -5.00
N ALA A 308 7.41 5.46 -4.23
CA ALA A 308 7.53 4.10 -4.74
C ALA A 308 6.17 3.56 -5.23
N LEU A 309 5.11 3.83 -4.47
CA LEU A 309 3.74 3.49 -4.83
C LEU A 309 3.29 4.20 -6.11
N ALA A 310 3.56 5.50 -6.25
CA ALA A 310 3.24 6.26 -7.45
C ALA A 310 3.95 5.69 -8.69
N HIS A 311 5.25 5.43 -8.61
CA HIS A 311 5.98 4.79 -9.72
C HIS A 311 5.44 3.41 -10.08
N PHE A 312 5.07 2.61 -9.08
CA PHE A 312 4.45 1.31 -9.30
C PHE A 312 3.07 1.45 -9.96
N ALA A 313 2.23 2.36 -9.48
CA ALA A 313 0.92 2.64 -10.05
C ALA A 313 1.01 3.13 -11.50
N TRP A 314 1.90 4.09 -11.79
CA TRP A 314 2.12 4.60 -13.13
C TRP A 314 2.72 3.56 -14.10
N SER A 315 3.39 2.52 -13.59
CA SER A 315 3.88 1.40 -14.40
C SER A 315 2.86 0.25 -14.55
N THR A 316 1.65 0.39 -13.99
CA THR A 316 0.56 -0.59 -14.10
C THR A 316 -0.34 -0.24 -15.28
N PRO A 317 -0.61 -1.18 -16.22
CA PRO A 317 -1.46 -0.92 -17.39
C PRO A 317 -2.83 -0.38 -17.01
N THR A 318 -3.27 0.69 -17.67
CA THR A 318 -4.49 1.44 -17.35
C THR A 318 -5.74 0.56 -17.24
N LYS A 319 -5.90 -0.42 -18.15
CA LYS A 319 -7.04 -1.35 -18.15
C LYS A 319 -7.15 -2.18 -16.86
N TYR A 320 -6.02 -2.48 -16.22
CA TYR A 320 -5.96 -3.36 -15.04
C TYR A 320 -5.72 -2.60 -13.73
N ARG A 321 -5.54 -1.30 -13.79
CA ARG A 321 -5.32 -0.43 -12.63
C ARG A 321 -6.66 0.13 -12.15
N LEU A 322 -7.14 -0.31 -10.97
CA LEU A 322 -8.40 0.20 -10.43
C LEU A 322 -8.25 1.63 -9.89
N ASN A 323 -7.33 1.80 -8.97
CA ASN A 323 -6.99 3.05 -8.28
C ASN A 323 -5.67 2.89 -7.52
N ALA A 324 -5.24 3.95 -6.85
CA ALA A 324 -4.12 3.93 -5.91
C ALA A 324 -4.43 4.84 -4.71
N THR A 325 -3.47 5.09 -3.83
CA THR A 325 -3.59 6.05 -2.72
C THR A 325 -2.32 6.89 -2.59
N ASP A 326 -2.43 8.06 -1.94
CA ASP A 326 -1.30 8.87 -1.50
C ASP A 326 -1.24 8.82 0.03
N LEU A 327 -0.23 8.14 0.58
CA LEU A 327 -0.10 7.96 2.02
C LEU A 327 0.32 9.24 2.74
N THR A 328 0.91 10.21 2.03
CA THR A 328 1.24 11.53 2.61
C THR A 328 0.00 12.32 3.03
N ASP A 329 -1.17 11.95 2.54
CA ASP A 329 -2.44 12.53 2.95
C ASP A 329 -2.84 12.18 4.39
N TYR A 330 -2.24 11.13 4.96
CA TYR A 330 -2.58 10.60 6.28
C TYR A 330 -1.57 10.93 7.37
N VAL A 331 -0.41 11.50 7.02
CA VAL A 331 0.67 11.82 7.96
C VAL A 331 0.96 13.33 8.01
N THR A 332 1.51 13.80 9.13
CA THR A 332 1.79 15.23 9.35
C THR A 332 3.25 15.59 9.12
N VAL A 333 4.14 14.62 9.07
CA VAL A 333 5.59 14.80 8.87
C VAL A 333 5.94 14.68 7.40
N VAL A 334 6.81 15.55 6.91
CA VAL A 334 7.37 15.53 5.54
C VAL A 334 8.82 15.08 5.63
N THR A 335 9.13 13.90 5.12
CA THR A 335 10.46 13.27 5.22
C THR A 335 11.38 13.57 4.05
N ALA A 336 10.82 13.95 2.90
CA ALA A 336 11.57 14.26 1.69
C ALA A 336 10.91 15.36 0.86
N ASP A 337 11.73 16.09 0.07
CA ASP A 337 11.29 17.01 -0.97
C ASP A 337 11.27 16.32 -2.34
N GLY A 338 10.54 16.89 -3.30
CA GLY A 338 10.48 16.43 -4.69
C GLY A 338 9.32 15.48 -4.98
N TYR A 339 8.57 15.01 -3.97
CA TYR A 339 7.39 14.20 -4.18
C TYR A 339 6.29 15.00 -4.89
N ALA A 340 5.81 14.47 -6.00
CA ALA A 340 4.64 15.01 -6.70
C ALA A 340 3.36 14.51 -6.01
N ARG A 341 2.81 15.31 -5.10
CA ARG A 341 1.55 15.00 -4.41
C ARG A 341 0.41 14.87 -5.39
N GLY A 342 -0.56 14.03 -5.02
CA GLY A 342 -1.82 13.95 -5.74
C GLY A 342 -2.64 15.23 -5.62
N GLU A 343 -3.38 15.56 -6.66
CA GLU A 343 -4.27 16.73 -6.72
C GLU A 343 -5.63 16.35 -7.30
N ASN A 344 -6.68 16.98 -6.81
CA ASN A 344 -8.05 16.78 -7.32
C ASN A 344 -8.48 15.31 -7.39
N GLY A 345 -8.04 14.48 -6.43
CA GLY A 345 -8.36 13.06 -6.39
C GLY A 345 -7.53 12.18 -7.34
N TYR A 346 -6.49 12.71 -7.99
CA TYR A 346 -5.62 11.97 -8.90
C TYR A 346 -4.17 11.93 -8.40
N LEU A 347 -3.51 10.80 -8.62
CA LEU A 347 -2.14 10.56 -8.17
C LEU A 347 -1.14 11.38 -9.00
N GLY A 348 -0.24 12.08 -8.32
CA GLY A 348 0.83 12.86 -8.94
C GLY A 348 1.89 11.97 -9.60
N PHE A 349 2.74 12.60 -10.41
CA PHE A 349 3.87 11.94 -11.06
C PHE A 349 5.10 12.84 -11.09
N SER A 350 6.28 12.26 -10.86
CA SER A 350 7.58 12.93 -11.00
C SER A 350 8.40 12.28 -12.11
N ASP A 351 8.91 13.09 -13.04
CA ASP A 351 9.84 12.65 -14.10
C ASP A 351 11.30 12.61 -13.62
N ALA A 352 11.57 13.00 -12.36
CA ALA A 352 12.93 13.01 -11.82
C ALA A 352 13.52 11.59 -11.71
N PRO A 353 14.85 11.44 -11.88
CA PRO A 353 15.52 10.15 -11.78
C PRO A 353 15.33 9.45 -10.43
N GLY A 354 15.24 8.14 -10.45
CA GLY A 354 15.00 7.33 -9.25
C GLY A 354 13.56 7.48 -8.76
N LEU A 355 13.40 7.60 -7.45
CA LEU A 355 12.13 7.95 -6.80
C LEU A 355 11.81 9.45 -6.89
N GLY A 356 12.75 10.27 -7.40
CA GLY A 356 12.56 11.71 -7.54
C GLY A 356 12.61 12.49 -6.23
N LEU A 357 13.22 11.93 -5.19
CA LEU A 357 13.18 12.48 -3.84
C LEU A 357 14.54 12.98 -3.36
N THR A 358 14.50 14.04 -2.54
CA THR A 358 15.63 14.54 -1.75
C THR A 358 15.27 14.42 -0.26
N PRO A 359 15.98 13.60 0.54
CA PRO A 359 15.65 13.42 1.95
C PRO A 359 15.84 14.70 2.76
N ARG A 360 14.95 14.93 3.72
CA ARG A 360 15.09 15.97 4.73
C ARG A 360 15.89 15.45 5.93
N MET A 361 17.21 15.56 5.87
CA MET A 361 18.12 15.01 6.88
C MET A 361 17.86 15.53 8.31
N ASN A 362 17.34 16.74 8.45
CA ASN A 362 16.92 17.28 9.74
C ASN A 362 15.68 16.57 10.31
N VAL A 363 14.86 15.93 9.48
CA VAL A 363 13.70 15.13 9.88
C VAL A 363 14.11 13.68 10.13
N LEU A 364 14.95 13.10 9.29
CA LEU A 364 15.49 11.76 9.48
C LEU A 364 16.32 11.65 10.76
N GLY A 365 17.02 12.73 11.14
CA GLY A 365 17.77 12.80 12.38
C GLY A 365 19.07 12.00 12.38
N LYS A 366 19.40 11.43 13.55
CA LYS A 366 20.57 10.55 13.69
C LYS A 366 20.20 9.14 13.26
N PRO A 367 21.08 8.44 12.51
CA PRO A 367 20.86 7.06 12.17
C PRO A 367 20.87 6.15 13.41
N ASP A 368 20.02 5.13 13.41
CA ASP A 368 20.04 4.06 14.40
C ASP A 368 21.20 3.10 14.15
N TYR A 369 21.48 2.83 12.88
CA TYR A 369 22.58 1.96 12.46
C TYR A 369 23.29 2.50 11.23
N VAL A 370 24.60 2.28 11.20
CA VAL A 370 25.47 2.50 10.05
C VAL A 370 26.33 1.24 9.86
N VAL A 371 26.30 0.67 8.67
CA VAL A 371 27.07 -0.52 8.28
C VAL A 371 27.94 -0.14 7.08
N GLU A 372 29.27 -0.35 7.20
CA GLU A 372 30.31 -0.09 6.18
C GLU A 372 31.06 -1.35 5.80
#